data_c82896f41bc18629254d86b68587a516
#
_entry.id   c82896f41bc18629254d86b68587a516
#
_cell.length_a   1.000
_cell.length_b   1.000
_cell.length_c   1.000
_cell.angle_alpha   90.00
_cell.angle_beta   90.00
_cell.angle_gamma   90.00
#
_symmetry.space_group_name_H-M   'P 1'
#
loop_
_entity.id
_entity.type
_entity.pdbx_description
1 polymer ?
#
loop_
_entity_poly.entity_id
_entity_poly.type
_entity_poly.pdbx_seq_one_letter_code
_entity_poly.pdbx_strand_id
1 'polypeptide(L)'
;ELQAQHNLAIFEAGISQSGEMDALERMIKPSIGIFTNIGETHNEGFLNTRHKINEKLLLFKNVSTLIYCKDYHELHDCIMQFANQLKNNTEKEIELISWSKKSIANLSVTSILKSGNQSVLEAMYEGEKIAIQIPFSDDAYIEDAIHCWLVLLHLKLSHEQIAARMQKLVHIAMRLELMKGINNCTIINDSYN
;
A
#
# COMPACT_ATOMS: atom_id res chain seq x y z
N GLU A 1 -21.82 5.44 3.00
CA GLU A 1 -22.13 5.24 4.41
C GLU A 1 -22.02 3.76 4.76
N LEU A 2 -21.45 3.44 5.94
CA LEU A 2 -21.36 2.07 6.44
C LEU A 2 -22.76 1.61 6.89
N GLN A 3 -23.14 0.38 6.52
CA GLN A 3 -24.40 -0.26 6.88
C GLN A 3 -24.14 -1.61 7.54
N ALA A 4 -25.10 -2.16 8.26
CA ALA A 4 -24.96 -3.38 9.04
C ALA A 4 -24.58 -4.62 8.21
N GLN A 5 -24.85 -4.64 6.90
CA GLN A 5 -24.48 -5.73 6.00
C GLN A 5 -23.04 -5.64 5.48
N HIS A 6 -22.32 -4.53 5.70
CA HIS A 6 -20.94 -4.40 5.30
C HIS A 6 -20.05 -5.12 6.29
N ASN A 7 -19.23 -6.05 5.80
CA ASN A 7 -18.25 -6.80 6.58
C ASN A 7 -16.80 -6.36 6.32
N LEU A 8 -16.58 -5.44 5.38
CA LEU A 8 -15.29 -4.84 5.05
C LEU A 8 -15.50 -3.35 4.75
N ALA A 9 -14.59 -2.52 5.27
CA ALA A 9 -14.48 -1.10 4.94
C ALA A 9 -13.03 -0.76 4.67
N ILE A 10 -12.79 0.06 3.64
CA ILE A 10 -11.45 0.54 3.27
C ILE A 10 -11.46 2.05 3.42
N PHE A 11 -10.51 2.59 4.18
CA PHE A 11 -10.35 4.01 4.42
C PHE A 11 -8.98 4.47 3.92
N GLU A 12 -8.96 5.54 3.14
CA GLU A 12 -7.74 6.29 2.89
C GLU A 12 -7.55 7.31 4.02
N ALA A 13 -6.36 7.35 4.60
CA ALA A 13 -6.01 8.27 5.68
C ALA A 13 -4.77 9.07 5.31
N GLY A 14 -4.96 10.34 5.05
CA GLY A 14 -3.91 11.33 4.83
C GLY A 14 -3.73 12.25 6.03
N ILE A 15 -2.54 12.83 6.18
CA ILE A 15 -2.26 13.86 7.20
C ILE A 15 -1.49 15.02 6.58
N SER A 16 -1.72 16.19 7.12
CA SER A 16 -0.94 17.42 6.85
C SER A 16 -0.20 17.93 8.08
N GLN A 17 -0.63 17.55 9.29
CA GLN A 17 -0.06 18.02 10.56
C GLN A 17 0.06 16.87 11.57
N SER A 18 0.97 17.05 12.54
CA SER A 18 1.11 16.13 13.68
C SER A 18 -0.17 16.03 14.52
N GLY A 19 -0.49 14.82 14.97
CA GLY A 19 -1.64 14.52 15.82
C GLY A 19 -2.92 14.13 15.07
N GLU A 20 -3.00 14.37 13.75
CA GLU A 20 -4.18 14.00 12.97
C GLU A 20 -4.38 12.48 12.88
N MET A 21 -3.29 11.70 12.75
CA MET A 21 -3.40 10.23 12.67
C MET A 21 -3.93 9.59 13.95
N ASP A 22 -3.57 10.12 15.11
CA ASP A 22 -4.10 9.62 16.38
C ASP A 22 -5.61 9.90 16.50
N ALA A 23 -6.10 11.01 15.97
CA ALA A 23 -7.53 11.32 15.90
C ALA A 23 -8.25 10.39 14.91
N LEU A 24 -7.66 10.15 13.73
CA LEU A 24 -8.21 9.22 12.73
C LEU A 24 -8.25 7.79 13.26
N GLU A 25 -7.22 7.33 13.97
CA GLU A 25 -7.21 6.00 14.60
C GLU A 25 -8.38 5.80 15.55
N ARG A 26 -8.67 6.77 16.42
CA ARG A 26 -9.82 6.70 17.34
C ARG A 26 -11.17 6.60 16.64
N MET A 27 -11.29 7.19 15.45
CA MET A 27 -12.52 7.14 14.65
C MET A 27 -12.65 5.86 13.83
N ILE A 28 -11.57 5.48 13.14
CA ILE A 28 -11.56 4.36 12.18
C ILE A 28 -11.39 3.03 12.90
N LYS A 29 -10.49 2.96 13.90
CA LYS A 29 -10.10 1.74 14.62
C LYS A 29 -9.77 0.59 13.67
N PRO A 30 -8.78 0.74 12.79
CA PRO A 30 -8.50 -0.24 11.76
C PRO A 30 -8.02 -1.56 12.38
N SER A 31 -8.40 -2.69 11.78
CA SER A 31 -7.89 -4.01 12.14
C SER A 31 -6.67 -4.41 11.30
N ILE A 32 -6.62 -3.97 10.05
CA ILE A 32 -5.51 -4.17 9.13
C ILE A 32 -5.01 -2.78 8.70
N GLY A 33 -3.71 -2.55 8.82
CA GLY A 33 -3.03 -1.38 8.31
C GLY A 33 -2.30 -1.68 7.00
N ILE A 34 -2.33 -0.72 6.07
CA ILE A 34 -1.52 -0.77 4.84
C ILE A 34 -0.72 0.52 4.80
N PHE A 35 0.60 0.41 4.90
CA PHE A 35 1.49 1.54 4.70
C PHE A 35 2.07 1.47 3.29
N THR A 36 1.53 2.25 2.36
CA THR A 36 1.89 2.22 0.95
C THR A 36 3.30 2.78 0.72
N ASN A 37 3.45 4.09 0.87
CA ASN A 37 4.74 4.76 0.72
C ASN A 37 4.80 6.06 1.53
N ILE A 38 5.95 6.70 1.52
CA ILE A 38 6.20 8.06 2.03
C ILE A 38 6.52 8.97 0.84
N GLY A 39 5.52 9.74 0.40
CA GLY A 39 5.72 10.80 -0.59
C GLY A 39 6.32 12.06 0.02
N GLU A 40 6.82 12.95 -0.84
CA GLU A 40 7.37 14.27 -0.43
C GLU A 40 6.28 15.30 -0.10
N THR A 41 5.02 15.03 -0.42
CA THR A 41 3.89 15.93 -0.16
C THR A 41 3.74 16.22 1.33
N HIS A 42 3.43 17.48 1.68
CA HIS A 42 3.22 17.96 3.05
C HIS A 42 4.45 17.83 3.98
N ASN A 43 5.68 17.88 3.43
CA ASN A 43 6.89 17.86 4.27
C ASN A 43 7.00 19.08 5.19
N GLU A 44 6.36 20.20 4.84
CA GLU A 44 6.36 21.44 5.62
C GLU A 44 5.74 21.28 7.02
N GLY A 45 4.82 20.33 7.21
CA GLY A 45 4.18 20.01 8.50
C GLY A 45 5.00 19.10 9.42
N PHE A 46 6.17 18.63 8.99
CA PHE A 46 6.96 17.64 9.71
C PHE A 46 8.44 18.04 9.78
N LEU A 47 9.11 17.69 10.89
CA LEU A 47 10.53 18.01 11.10
C LEU A 47 11.45 17.29 10.09
N ASN A 48 11.12 16.07 9.74
CA ASN A 48 11.85 15.21 8.77
C ASN A 48 10.98 14.00 8.38
N THR A 49 11.46 13.20 7.42
CA THR A 49 10.77 11.99 6.94
C THR A 49 10.46 11.01 8.06
N ARG A 50 11.41 10.78 8.97
CA ARG A 50 11.22 9.86 10.10
C ARG A 50 10.12 10.33 11.05
N HIS A 51 10.02 11.62 11.32
CA HIS A 51 8.93 12.19 12.11
C HIS A 51 7.58 11.95 11.41
N LYS A 52 7.50 12.20 10.10
CA LYS A 52 6.30 11.96 9.29
C LYS A 52 5.89 10.49 9.28
N ILE A 53 6.85 9.54 9.18
CA ILE A 53 6.58 8.11 9.27
C ILE A 53 5.99 7.76 10.64
N ASN A 54 6.62 8.23 11.72
CA ASN A 54 6.16 7.94 13.08
C ASN A 54 4.76 8.49 13.35
N GLU A 55 4.45 9.70 12.86
CA GLU A 55 3.08 10.24 12.93
C GLU A 55 2.07 9.35 12.19
N LYS A 56 2.40 8.92 10.98
CA LYS A 56 1.52 8.02 10.21
C LYS A 56 1.34 6.66 10.90
N LEU A 57 2.36 6.15 11.59
CA LEU A 57 2.29 4.89 12.32
C LEU A 57 1.30 4.92 13.49
N LEU A 58 0.95 6.10 14.02
CA LEU A 58 -0.07 6.23 15.07
C LEU A 58 -1.45 5.68 14.65
N LEU A 59 -1.76 5.71 13.35
CA LEU A 59 -2.98 5.09 12.81
C LEU A 59 -3.02 3.58 13.08
N PHE A 60 -1.86 2.94 13.18
CA PHE A 60 -1.71 1.49 13.23
C PHE A 60 -1.42 0.94 14.65
N LYS A 61 -1.51 1.78 15.69
CA LYS A 61 -1.21 1.35 17.07
C LYS A 61 -2.14 0.24 17.59
N ASN A 62 -3.30 0.07 16.97
CA ASN A 62 -4.31 -0.89 17.37
C ASN A 62 -4.62 -1.97 16.30
N VAL A 63 -3.92 -2.00 15.16
CA VAL A 63 -4.12 -3.06 14.17
C VAL A 63 -3.60 -4.42 14.66
N SER A 64 -4.16 -5.48 14.11
CA SER A 64 -3.62 -6.84 14.26
C SER A 64 -2.51 -7.12 13.25
N THR A 65 -2.61 -6.54 12.05
CA THR A 65 -1.70 -6.78 10.94
C THR A 65 -1.31 -5.45 10.28
N LEU A 66 -0.02 -5.29 9.96
CA LEU A 66 0.50 -4.15 9.20
C LEU A 66 1.22 -4.65 7.94
N ILE A 67 0.74 -4.21 6.77
CA ILE A 67 1.25 -4.58 5.45
C ILE A 67 2.06 -3.40 4.89
N TYR A 68 3.28 -3.65 4.38
CA TYR A 68 4.15 -2.58 3.88
C TYR A 68 5.23 -3.08 2.90
N CYS A 69 5.88 -2.13 2.20
CA CYS A 69 7.05 -2.39 1.37
C CYS A 69 8.34 -2.33 2.21
N LYS A 70 9.10 -3.42 2.25
CA LYS A 70 10.36 -3.51 3.00
C LYS A 70 11.53 -2.80 2.30
N ASP A 71 11.41 -2.48 1.01
CA ASP A 71 12.48 -1.85 0.23
C ASP A 71 12.74 -0.40 0.61
N TYR A 72 11.80 0.25 1.30
CA TYR A 72 11.96 1.58 1.90
C TYR A 72 12.62 1.44 3.28
N HIS A 73 13.94 1.48 3.35
CA HIS A 73 14.73 1.17 4.54
C HIS A 73 14.30 2.00 5.77
N GLU A 74 14.16 3.33 5.61
CA GLU A 74 13.76 4.20 6.73
C GLU A 74 12.37 3.85 7.26
N LEU A 75 11.42 3.54 6.36
CA LEU A 75 10.08 3.08 6.73
C LEU A 75 10.14 1.74 7.46
N HIS A 76 10.91 0.78 6.93
CA HIS A 76 11.08 -0.53 7.56
C HIS A 76 11.63 -0.41 8.98
N ASP A 77 12.70 0.39 9.17
CA ASP A 77 13.31 0.62 10.47
C ASP A 77 12.34 1.25 11.47
N CYS A 78 11.55 2.25 11.02
CA CYS A 78 10.53 2.88 11.85
C CYS A 78 9.42 1.89 12.24
N ILE A 79 8.96 1.04 11.31
CA ILE A 79 7.94 0.02 11.58
C ILE A 79 8.45 -1.01 12.60
N MET A 80 9.69 -1.49 12.44
CA MET A 80 10.29 -2.43 13.38
C MET A 80 10.42 -1.84 14.79
N GLN A 81 10.85 -0.58 14.90
CA GLN A 81 10.93 0.11 16.17
C GLN A 81 9.55 0.32 16.80
N PHE A 82 8.58 0.75 16.01
CA PHE A 82 7.19 0.93 16.45
C PHE A 82 6.58 -0.37 17.00
N ALA A 83 6.71 -1.48 16.27
CA ALA A 83 6.20 -2.78 16.71
C ALA A 83 6.87 -3.26 18.01
N ASN A 84 8.20 -3.10 18.13
CA ASN A 84 8.94 -3.42 19.35
C ASN A 84 8.50 -2.56 20.53
N GLN A 85 8.28 -1.27 20.35
CA GLN A 85 7.80 -0.36 21.41
C GLN A 85 6.39 -0.72 21.86
N LEU A 86 5.49 -1.07 20.95
CA LEU A 86 4.14 -1.51 21.31
C LEU A 86 4.19 -2.82 22.12
N LYS A 87 4.97 -3.79 21.68
CA LYS A 87 5.14 -5.05 22.39
C LYS A 87 5.65 -4.84 23.82
N ASN A 88 6.67 -3.99 23.99
CA ASN A 88 7.26 -3.72 25.29
C ASN A 88 6.34 -2.93 26.24
N ASN A 89 5.55 -1.99 25.70
CA ASN A 89 4.75 -1.08 26.52
C ASN A 89 3.32 -1.59 26.79
N THR A 90 2.78 -2.43 25.91
CA THR A 90 1.37 -2.82 25.94
C THR A 90 1.15 -4.34 25.85
N GLU A 91 2.23 -5.13 25.72
CA GLU A 91 2.20 -6.57 25.43
C GLU A 91 1.50 -6.92 24.11
N LYS A 92 1.17 -5.92 23.31
CA LYS A 92 0.49 -6.10 22.03
C LYS A 92 1.48 -6.44 20.93
N GLU A 93 1.21 -7.50 20.20
CA GLU A 93 1.99 -7.92 19.05
C GLU A 93 1.23 -7.62 17.76
N ILE A 94 1.90 -6.94 16.83
CA ILE A 94 1.39 -6.67 15.49
C ILE A 94 2.05 -7.66 14.54
N GLU A 95 1.26 -8.37 13.74
CA GLU A 95 1.76 -9.18 12.64
C GLU A 95 2.27 -8.24 11.53
N LEU A 96 3.57 -8.32 11.24
CA LEU A 96 4.21 -7.54 10.17
C LEU A 96 4.29 -8.38 8.90
N ILE A 97 3.58 -7.96 7.86
CA ILE A 97 3.57 -8.62 6.56
C ILE A 97 4.19 -7.68 5.52
N SER A 98 5.29 -8.11 4.92
CA SER A 98 6.04 -7.25 3.99
C SER A 98 6.14 -7.86 2.59
N TRP A 99 6.31 -6.98 1.60
CA TRP A 99 6.76 -7.36 0.29
C TRP A 99 8.06 -6.65 -0.07
N SER A 100 8.82 -7.22 -1.01
CA SER A 100 10.09 -6.67 -1.46
C SER A 100 10.38 -7.08 -2.91
N LYS A 101 11.03 -6.18 -3.65
CA LYS A 101 11.67 -6.45 -4.96
C LYS A 101 13.17 -6.75 -4.81
N LYS A 102 13.76 -6.56 -3.62
CA LYS A 102 15.21 -6.55 -3.39
C LYS A 102 15.68 -7.61 -2.39
N SER A 103 14.81 -8.08 -1.52
CA SER A 103 15.17 -8.97 -0.42
C SER A 103 14.09 -10.00 -0.12
N ILE A 104 14.39 -10.96 0.74
CA ILE A 104 13.41 -11.94 1.22
C ILE A 104 12.34 -11.23 2.04
N ALA A 105 11.08 -11.48 1.73
CA ALA A 105 9.89 -10.94 2.39
C ALA A 105 8.77 -11.98 2.37
N ASN A 106 7.61 -11.69 2.98
CA ASN A 106 6.44 -12.57 2.87
C ASN A 106 6.01 -12.75 1.41
N LEU A 107 6.03 -11.66 0.62
CA LEU A 107 5.88 -11.71 -0.83
C LEU A 107 7.18 -11.17 -1.47
N SER A 108 8.02 -12.04 -1.98
CA SER A 108 9.28 -11.65 -2.66
C SER A 108 9.03 -11.57 -4.16
N VAL A 109 8.93 -10.34 -4.69
CA VAL A 109 8.74 -10.11 -6.14
C VAL A 109 10.05 -10.43 -6.86
N THR A 110 10.03 -11.43 -7.73
CA THR A 110 11.21 -11.97 -8.41
C THR A 110 11.37 -11.44 -9.83
N SER A 111 10.26 -11.05 -10.47
CA SER A 111 10.27 -10.54 -11.85
C SER A 111 9.11 -9.57 -12.10
N ILE A 112 9.39 -8.54 -12.87
CA ILE A 112 8.38 -7.60 -13.41
C ILE A 112 8.66 -7.44 -14.90
N LEU A 113 7.80 -8.00 -15.73
CA LEU A 113 7.89 -7.94 -17.18
C LEU A 113 6.84 -6.98 -17.73
N LYS A 114 7.30 -5.82 -18.22
CA LYS A 114 6.45 -4.79 -18.81
C LYS A 114 6.29 -5.02 -20.31
N SER A 115 5.06 -4.97 -20.82
CA SER A 115 4.74 -5.09 -22.25
C SER A 115 3.59 -4.16 -22.60
N GLY A 116 3.87 -3.11 -23.36
CA GLY A 116 2.90 -2.05 -23.62
C GLY A 116 2.39 -1.42 -22.34
N ASN A 117 1.07 -1.41 -22.15
CA ASN A 117 0.41 -0.86 -20.96
C ASN A 117 0.13 -1.93 -19.87
N GLN A 118 0.77 -3.09 -19.97
CA GLN A 118 0.52 -4.20 -19.04
C GLN A 118 1.83 -4.67 -18.42
N SER A 119 1.73 -5.30 -17.26
CA SER A 119 2.86 -5.96 -16.61
C SER A 119 2.46 -7.33 -16.08
N VAL A 120 3.40 -8.28 -16.19
CA VAL A 120 3.33 -9.57 -15.51
C VAL A 120 4.30 -9.53 -14.33
N LEU A 121 3.80 -9.79 -13.14
CA LEU A 121 4.55 -9.84 -11.89
C LEU A 121 4.65 -11.28 -11.43
N GLU A 122 5.87 -11.74 -11.14
CA GLU A 122 6.13 -13.04 -10.53
C GLU A 122 6.69 -12.83 -9.11
N ALA A 123 6.29 -13.67 -8.19
CA ALA A 123 6.74 -13.60 -6.80
C ALA A 123 6.84 -14.99 -6.16
N MET A 124 7.61 -15.08 -5.09
CA MET A 124 7.60 -16.20 -4.15
C MET A 124 6.72 -15.83 -2.96
N TYR A 125 5.77 -16.69 -2.63
CA TYR A 125 4.88 -16.57 -1.47
C TYR A 125 4.69 -17.94 -0.82
N GLU A 126 4.97 -18.07 0.47
CA GLU A 126 4.87 -19.34 1.23
C GLU A 126 5.62 -20.52 0.56
N GLY A 127 6.72 -20.22 -0.14
CA GLY A 127 7.53 -21.23 -0.84
C GLY A 127 7.05 -21.59 -2.26
N GLU A 128 5.94 -21.02 -2.70
CA GLU A 128 5.40 -21.25 -4.04
C GLU A 128 5.66 -20.07 -4.96
N LYS A 129 5.90 -20.36 -6.25
CA LYS A 129 5.98 -19.34 -7.30
C LYS A 129 4.58 -19.01 -7.79
N ILE A 130 4.19 -17.76 -7.63
CA ILE A 130 2.90 -17.23 -8.04
C ILE A 130 3.06 -16.08 -9.03
N ALA A 131 2.05 -15.80 -9.83
CA ALA A 131 2.09 -14.70 -10.80
C ALA A 131 0.73 -14.02 -10.94
N ILE A 132 0.77 -12.74 -11.24
CA ILE A 132 -0.39 -11.94 -11.64
C ILE A 132 -0.08 -11.13 -12.88
N GLN A 133 -1.11 -10.77 -13.64
CA GLN A 133 -1.05 -9.78 -14.71
C GLN A 133 -1.89 -8.58 -14.32
N ILE A 134 -1.36 -7.37 -14.58
CA ILE A 134 -2.03 -6.11 -14.30
C ILE A 134 -2.05 -5.22 -15.54
N PRO A 135 -3.08 -4.38 -15.74
CA PRO A 135 -3.21 -3.49 -16.90
C PRO A 135 -2.44 -2.17 -16.72
N PHE A 136 -1.27 -2.21 -16.08
CA PHE A 136 -0.42 -1.06 -15.81
C PHE A 136 1.04 -1.39 -16.12
N SER A 137 1.81 -0.37 -16.55
CA SER A 137 3.27 -0.46 -16.74
C SER A 137 4.04 0.63 -15.98
N ASP A 138 3.34 1.55 -15.35
CA ASP A 138 3.90 2.58 -14.47
C ASP A 138 4.31 1.99 -13.11
N ASP A 139 5.46 2.43 -12.57
CA ASP A 139 6.03 1.85 -11.35
C ASP A 139 5.19 2.14 -10.11
N ALA A 140 4.51 3.28 -10.03
CA ALA A 140 3.66 3.62 -8.90
C ALA A 140 2.42 2.70 -8.86
N TYR A 141 1.73 2.53 -9.99
CA TYR A 141 0.62 1.59 -10.09
C TYR A 141 1.02 0.13 -9.87
N ILE A 142 2.25 -0.25 -10.28
CA ILE A 142 2.80 -1.58 -10.00
C ILE A 142 2.99 -1.78 -8.49
N GLU A 143 3.52 -0.80 -7.77
CA GLU A 143 3.68 -0.87 -6.31
C GLU A 143 2.34 -0.96 -5.59
N ASP A 144 1.38 -0.14 -5.98
CA ASP A 144 0.02 -0.19 -5.43
C ASP A 144 -0.64 -1.56 -5.69
N ALA A 145 -0.45 -2.13 -6.89
CA ALA A 145 -0.94 -3.46 -7.23
C ALA A 145 -0.28 -4.56 -6.37
N ILE A 146 1.02 -4.45 -6.05
CA ILE A 146 1.69 -5.40 -5.16
C ILE A 146 1.12 -5.32 -3.73
N HIS A 147 0.83 -4.13 -3.23
CA HIS A 147 0.13 -3.98 -1.95
C HIS A 147 -1.25 -4.65 -1.99
N CYS A 148 -2.04 -4.40 -3.02
CA CYS A 148 -3.33 -5.07 -3.22
C CYS A 148 -3.18 -6.59 -3.28
N TRP A 149 -2.19 -7.09 -4.02
CA TRP A 149 -1.92 -8.53 -4.14
C TRP A 149 -1.67 -9.17 -2.77
N LEU A 150 -0.77 -8.57 -1.98
CA LEU A 150 -0.43 -9.07 -0.66
C LEU A 150 -1.62 -9.01 0.31
N VAL A 151 -2.45 -7.97 0.24
CA VAL A 151 -3.72 -7.87 1.02
C VAL A 151 -4.67 -9.01 0.65
N LEU A 152 -4.86 -9.30 -0.64
CA LEU A 152 -5.75 -10.36 -1.10
C LEU A 152 -5.25 -11.76 -0.68
N LEU A 153 -3.92 -11.98 -0.69
CA LEU A 153 -3.28 -13.19 -0.17
C LEU A 153 -3.52 -13.32 1.35
N HIS A 154 -3.32 -12.24 2.10
CA HIS A 154 -3.59 -12.21 3.54
C HIS A 154 -5.06 -12.52 3.86
N LEU A 155 -5.99 -12.03 3.04
CA LEU A 155 -7.43 -12.34 3.14
C LEU A 155 -7.79 -13.74 2.63
N LYS A 156 -6.79 -14.57 2.28
CA LYS A 156 -6.93 -15.98 1.87
C LYS A 156 -7.78 -16.20 0.61
N LEU A 157 -7.75 -15.25 -0.33
CA LEU A 157 -8.32 -15.49 -1.66
C LEU A 157 -7.44 -16.47 -2.44
N SER A 158 -8.05 -17.30 -3.30
CA SER A 158 -7.27 -18.20 -4.16
C SER A 158 -6.48 -17.44 -5.23
N HIS A 159 -5.40 -18.04 -5.71
CA HIS A 159 -4.56 -17.42 -6.75
C HIS A 159 -5.37 -17.11 -8.02
N GLU A 160 -6.31 -17.97 -8.41
CA GLU A 160 -7.19 -17.75 -9.57
C GLU A 160 -8.11 -16.54 -9.35
N GLN A 161 -8.68 -16.42 -8.15
CA GLN A 161 -9.53 -15.27 -7.81
C GLN A 161 -8.74 -13.97 -7.83
N ILE A 162 -7.52 -13.98 -7.29
CA ILE A 162 -6.62 -12.82 -7.27
C ILE A 162 -6.25 -12.45 -8.70
N ALA A 163 -5.75 -13.40 -9.51
CA ALA A 163 -5.34 -13.14 -10.89
C ALA A 163 -6.49 -12.56 -11.72
N ALA A 164 -7.70 -13.11 -11.61
CA ALA A 164 -8.87 -12.61 -12.30
C ALA A 164 -9.30 -11.18 -11.88
N ARG A 165 -9.06 -10.80 -10.62
CA ARG A 165 -9.38 -9.45 -10.11
C ARG A 165 -8.31 -8.43 -10.49
N MET A 166 -7.05 -8.80 -10.42
CA MET A 166 -5.93 -7.92 -10.73
C MET A 166 -5.92 -7.47 -12.20
N GLN A 167 -6.37 -8.32 -13.12
CA GLN A 167 -6.55 -7.95 -14.53
C GLN A 167 -7.66 -6.93 -14.79
N LYS A 168 -8.59 -6.77 -13.85
CA LYS A 168 -9.74 -5.83 -13.95
C LYS A 168 -9.45 -4.46 -13.32
N LEU A 169 -8.25 -4.24 -12.80
CA LEU A 169 -7.87 -2.93 -12.30
C LEU A 169 -7.96 -1.89 -13.43
N VAL A 170 -8.30 -0.67 -13.07
CA VAL A 170 -8.41 0.45 -14.01
C VAL A 170 -7.58 1.64 -13.52
N HIS A 171 -7.12 2.47 -14.44
CA HIS A 171 -6.50 3.74 -14.08
C HIS A 171 -7.51 4.63 -13.34
N ILE A 172 -7.03 5.29 -12.30
CA ILE A 172 -7.83 6.31 -11.61
C ILE A 172 -7.84 7.55 -12.48
N ALA A 173 -9.02 8.04 -12.84
CA ALA A 173 -9.17 9.28 -13.59
C ALA A 173 -8.48 10.45 -12.87
N MET A 174 -7.95 11.41 -13.63
CA MET A 174 -7.26 12.60 -13.15
C MET A 174 -5.94 12.33 -12.37
N ARG A 175 -5.42 11.09 -12.38
CA ARG A 175 -4.07 10.77 -11.87
C ARG A 175 -3.19 10.31 -13.01
N LEU A 176 -2.32 11.20 -13.52
CA LEU A 176 -1.45 10.98 -14.69
C LEU A 176 -2.20 10.37 -15.90
N GLU A 177 -3.47 10.73 -16.05
CA GLU A 177 -4.35 10.21 -17.09
C GLU A 177 -3.94 10.78 -18.46
N LEU A 178 -3.62 9.90 -19.40
CA LEU A 178 -3.33 10.28 -20.77
C LEU A 178 -4.61 10.38 -21.59
N MET A 179 -4.92 11.57 -22.06
CA MET A 179 -6.10 11.85 -22.91
C MET A 179 -5.66 12.32 -24.29
N LYS A 180 -6.41 11.92 -25.32
CA LYS A 180 -6.24 12.49 -26.66
C LYS A 180 -7.06 13.77 -26.77
N GLY A 181 -6.39 14.88 -27.03
CA GLY A 181 -7.01 16.15 -27.30
C GLY A 181 -7.27 16.36 -28.79
N ILE A 182 -7.80 17.52 -29.16
CA ILE A 182 -7.98 17.94 -30.55
C ILE A 182 -6.60 18.17 -31.22
N ASN A 183 -6.55 18.09 -32.54
CA ASN A 183 -5.32 18.30 -33.34
C ASN A 183 -4.15 17.36 -32.95
N ASN A 184 -4.46 16.11 -32.60
CA ASN A 184 -3.48 15.10 -32.19
C ASN A 184 -2.60 15.47 -30.96
N CYS A 185 -3.00 16.45 -30.15
CA CYS A 185 -2.29 16.72 -28.93
C CYS A 185 -2.56 15.63 -27.87
N THR A 186 -1.59 15.39 -27.03
CA THR A 186 -1.72 14.53 -25.84
C THR A 186 -1.86 15.42 -24.61
N ILE A 187 -2.89 15.17 -23.82
CA ILE A 187 -3.14 15.86 -22.55
C ILE A 187 -2.77 14.88 -21.43
N ILE A 188 -1.96 15.34 -20.50
CA ILE A 188 -1.70 14.63 -19.24
C ILE A 188 -2.55 15.32 -18.17
N ASN A 189 -3.54 14.59 -17.65
CA ASN A 189 -4.43 15.07 -16.60
C ASN A 189 -3.99 14.49 -15.27
N ASP A 190 -3.47 15.36 -14.38
CA ASP A 190 -3.07 15.03 -13.02
C ASP A 190 -3.70 16.02 -12.03
N SER A 191 -5.00 16.26 -12.19
CA SER A 191 -5.76 17.27 -11.45
C SER A 191 -6.58 16.70 -10.28
N TYR A 192 -6.24 15.51 -9.80
CA TYR A 192 -6.96 14.84 -8.70
C TYR A 192 -6.82 15.58 -7.36
N ASN A 193 -5.73 16.33 -7.17
CA ASN A 193 -5.47 17.11 -5.93
C ASN A 193 -5.87 18.57 -6.10
#